data_71b377923531fbc2ace9b7b0410da2c8
#
_entry.id   71b377923531fbc2ace9b7b0410da2c8
#
_cell.length_a   1.000
_cell.length_b   1.000
_cell.length_c   1.000
_cell.angle_alpha   90.00
_cell.angle_beta   90.00
_cell.angle_gamma   90.00
#
_symmetry.space_group_name_H-M   'P 1'
#
loop_
_entity.id
_entity.type
_entity.pdbx_description
1 polymer ?
#
loop_
_entity_poly.entity_id
_entity_poly.type
_entity_poly.pdbx_seq_one_letter_code
_entity_poly.pdbx_strand_id
1 'polypeptide(L)' 'DCMDKPFNEEEQEAVARFAAGEDKRGLVIDCVQRGYKIGEHVLRYAKVVVGE' A
#
# COMPACT_ATOMS: atom_id res chain seq x y z
N ASP A 1 7.51 -6.78 -2.38
CA ASP A 1 6.10 -7.02 -2.53
C ASP A 1 5.30 -6.32 -1.44
N CYS A 2 4.29 -5.58 -1.80
CA CYS A 2 3.52 -4.77 -0.86
C CYS A 2 2.22 -5.44 -0.38
N MET A 3 1.88 -6.60 -0.91
CA MET A 3 0.60 -7.25 -0.57
C MET A 3 0.68 -7.94 0.78
N ASP A 4 -0.42 -7.86 1.53
CA ASP A 4 -0.56 -8.45 2.88
C ASP A 4 0.39 -7.89 3.91
N LYS A 5 0.94 -6.71 3.65
CA LYS A 5 1.80 -6.01 4.60
C LYS A 5 1.09 -4.79 5.14
N PRO A 6 1.47 -4.32 6.32
CA PRO A 6 0.88 -3.09 6.85
C PRO A 6 1.08 -1.93 5.89
N PHE A 7 0.07 -1.08 5.79
CA PHE A 7 0.14 0.10 4.96
C PHE A 7 1.19 1.08 5.51
N ASN A 8 2.06 1.56 4.64
CA ASN A 8 3.09 2.52 5.01
C ASN A 8 2.87 3.81 4.24
N GLU A 9 2.30 4.81 4.90
CA GLU A 9 1.96 6.07 4.24
C GLU A 9 3.17 6.90 3.83
N GLU A 10 4.35 6.56 4.34
CA GLU A 10 5.58 7.26 3.93
C GLU A 10 6.04 6.84 2.53
N GLU A 11 5.67 5.65 2.10
CA GLU A 11 6.11 5.11 0.82
C GLU A 11 4.96 4.73 -0.09
N GLN A 12 3.74 4.74 0.41
CA GLN A 12 2.57 4.23 -0.29
C GLN A 12 1.43 5.24 -0.21
N GLU A 13 0.58 5.21 -1.22
CA GLU A 13 -0.61 6.02 -1.26
C GLU A 13 -1.83 5.11 -1.41
N ALA A 14 -2.76 5.21 -0.48
CA ALA A 14 -3.99 4.43 -0.55
C ALA A 14 -4.96 5.11 -1.50
N VAL A 15 -5.17 4.53 -2.68
CA VAL A 15 -6.07 5.09 -3.67
C VAL A 15 -7.49 4.57 -3.53
N ALA A 16 -7.68 3.48 -2.79
CA ALA A 16 -8.99 2.91 -2.55
C ALA A 16 -8.95 2.05 -1.28
N ARG A 17 -10.12 1.79 -0.73
CA ARG A 17 -10.27 0.92 0.43
C ARG A 17 -11.43 -0.01 0.19
N PHE A 18 -11.27 -1.28 0.55
CA PHE A 18 -12.32 -2.28 0.41
C PHE A 18 -12.42 -3.11 1.67
N ALA A 19 -13.64 -3.51 1.99
CA ALA A 19 -13.87 -4.45 3.09
C ALA A 19 -13.43 -5.82 2.65
N ALA A 20 -12.29 -6.29 3.15
CA ALA A 20 -11.69 -7.56 2.78
C ALA A 20 -11.63 -8.54 3.96
N GLY A 21 -12.37 -8.25 5.04
CA GLY A 21 -12.37 -9.08 6.22
C GLY A 21 -11.52 -8.46 7.33
N GLU A 22 -11.75 -8.90 8.56
CA GLU A 22 -11.06 -8.33 9.72
C GLU A 22 -9.56 -8.61 9.69
N ASP A 23 -9.16 -9.75 9.15
CA ASP A 23 -7.77 -10.13 9.07
C ASP A 23 -6.98 -9.30 8.05
N LYS A 24 -7.68 -8.59 7.17
CA LYS A 24 -7.03 -7.72 6.17
C LYS A 24 -7.15 -6.24 6.50
N ARG A 25 -7.76 -5.92 7.63
CA ARG A 25 -7.99 -4.52 8.00
C ARG A 25 -6.65 -3.84 8.25
N GLY A 26 -6.42 -2.71 7.56
CA GLY A 26 -5.18 -1.97 7.66
C GLY A 26 -4.02 -2.53 6.87
N LEU A 27 -4.23 -3.63 6.16
CA LEU A 27 -3.20 -4.23 5.32
C LEU A 27 -3.42 -3.87 3.86
N VAL A 28 -2.33 -3.88 3.10
CA VAL A 28 -2.40 -3.68 1.66
C VAL A 28 -2.93 -4.95 1.02
N ILE A 29 -4.07 -4.85 0.34
CA ILE A 29 -4.70 -5.99 -0.28
C ILE A 29 -4.47 -6.05 -1.78
N ASP A 30 -4.01 -4.94 -2.38
CA ASP A 30 -3.68 -4.92 -3.80
C ASP A 30 -2.66 -3.81 -4.04
N CYS A 31 -1.83 -4.00 -5.04
CA CYS A 31 -0.83 -3.03 -5.43
C CYS A 31 -1.14 -2.58 -6.86
N VAL A 32 -1.68 -1.37 -7.00
CA VAL A 32 -2.11 -0.83 -8.29
C VAL A 32 -0.91 -0.36 -9.09
N GLN A 33 0.04 0.29 -8.43
CA GLN A 33 1.23 0.80 -9.08
C GLN A 33 2.40 0.72 -8.11
N ARG A 34 3.49 0.14 -8.55
CA ARG A 34 4.68 0.03 -7.73
C ARG A 34 5.34 1.38 -7.56
N GLY A 35 5.83 1.64 -6.36
CA GLY A 35 6.62 2.81 -6.08
C GLY A 35 8.06 2.62 -6.54
N TYR A 36 8.79 3.72 -6.52
CA TYR A 36 10.21 3.71 -6.87
C TYR A 36 10.98 4.56 -5.87
N LYS A 37 12.08 4.02 -5.38
CA LYS A 37 12.85 4.66 -4.33
C LYS A 37 14.35 4.43 -4.59
N ILE A 38 15.14 5.48 -4.42
CA ILE A 38 16.59 5.39 -4.52
C ILE A 38 17.16 5.84 -3.18
N GLY A 39 17.83 4.91 -2.49
CA GLY A 39 18.32 5.18 -1.15
C GLY A 39 17.17 5.50 -0.22
N GLU A 40 17.18 6.71 0.35
CA GLU A 40 16.11 7.18 1.22
C GLU A 40 15.13 8.10 0.51
N HIS A 41 15.34 8.35 -0.78
CA HIS A 41 14.48 9.22 -1.56
C HIS A 41 13.39 8.45 -2.27
N VAL A 42 12.14 8.78 -1.95
CA VAL A 42 10.99 8.20 -2.64
C VAL A 42 10.71 9.07 -3.88
N LEU A 43 10.96 8.51 -5.05
CA LEU A 43 10.70 9.21 -6.30
C LEU A 43 9.26 9.08 -6.74
N ARG A 44 8.60 8.00 -6.37
CA ARG A 44 7.22 7.74 -6.73
C ARG A 44 6.60 6.88 -5.63
N TYR A 45 5.46 7.29 -5.13
CA TYR A 45 4.73 6.50 -4.15
C TYR A 45 4.04 5.33 -4.82
N ALA A 46 4.06 4.18 -4.15
CA ALA A 46 3.28 3.05 -4.60
C ALA A 46 1.80 3.35 -4.38
N LYS A 47 0.97 3.03 -5.36
CA LYS A 47 -0.49 3.18 -5.23
C LYS A 47 -1.06 1.82 -4.85
N VAL A 48 -1.77 1.79 -3.74
CA VAL A 48 -2.23 0.52 -3.17
C VAL A 48 -3.70 0.62 -2.78
N VAL A 49 -4.31 -0.54 -2.62
CA VAL A 49 -5.65 -0.67 -2.06
C VAL A 49 -5.51 -1.29 -0.68
N VAL A 50 -6.16 -0.69 0.30
CA VAL A 50 -6.04 -1.08 1.70
C VAL A 50 -7.34 -1.71 2.17
N GLY A 51 -7.24 -2.75 2.98
CA GLY A 51 -8.40 -3.35 3.63
C GLY A 51 -8.94 -2.46 4.74
N GLU A 52 -10.26 -2.38 4.84
CA GLU A 52 -10.87 -1.62 5.91
C GLU A 52 -11.76 -2.46 6.80
#